data_c6afe07e4346ded5719b887ede7cf64e
#
_entry.id   c6afe07e4346ded5719b887ede7cf64e
#
_cell.length_a   1.000
_cell.length_b   1.000
_cell.length_c   1.000
_cell.angle_alpha   90.00
_cell.angle_beta   90.00
_cell.angle_gamma   90.00
#
_symmetry.space_group_name_H-M   'P 1'
#
loop_
_entity.id
_entity.type
_entity.pdbx_description
1 polymer ?
#
loop_
_entity_poly.entity_id
_entity_poly.type
_entity_poly.pdbx_seq_one_letter_code
_entity_poly.pdbx_strand_id
1 'polypeptide(L)'
;MSGVTNERDGLAFGIDIGGSGMKAAIVDLATGELASDRYRIDTPQPATPAAMAEVVAELVEHHEWTGTVGCAFPAVVRNGVVGSAANIDDSWLEVDADKLFTEALSAQVHMINDADAAGLAEVRYGVARDRAGVVMMLTFGTGIGSGLFIDGVL
;
A
#
# COMPACT_ATOMS: atom_id res chain seq x y z
N MET A 1 -8.67 35.73 4.72
CA MET A 1 -7.66 34.67 4.62
C MET A 1 -8.24 33.60 3.70
N SER A 2 -7.87 33.63 2.43
CA SER A 2 -8.29 32.66 1.43
C SER A 2 -7.56 31.35 1.74
N GLY A 3 -8.30 30.33 2.22
CA GLY A 3 -7.77 28.99 2.31
C GLY A 3 -7.39 28.52 0.89
N VAL A 4 -6.11 28.26 0.69
CA VAL A 4 -5.65 27.50 -0.46
C VAL A 4 -6.21 26.11 -0.25
N THR A 5 -7.29 25.75 -0.95
CA THR A 5 -7.75 24.39 -1.09
C THR A 5 -6.62 23.64 -1.80
N ASN A 6 -5.98 22.73 -1.11
CA ASN A 6 -4.97 21.88 -1.71
C ASN A 6 -5.70 21.04 -2.78
N GLU A 7 -5.32 21.16 -4.06
CA GLU A 7 -5.95 20.42 -5.16
C GLU A 7 -5.93 18.90 -4.98
N ARG A 8 -5.29 18.42 -3.92
CA ARG A 8 -5.18 17.00 -3.52
C ARG A 8 -6.09 16.61 -2.35
N ASP A 9 -6.95 17.53 -1.86
CA ASP A 9 -7.95 17.19 -0.85
C ASP A 9 -8.89 16.11 -1.40
N GLY A 10 -8.98 14.97 -0.71
CA GLY A 10 -9.75 13.81 -1.14
C GLY A 10 -9.00 12.80 -2.03
N LEU A 11 -7.73 13.04 -2.33
CA LEU A 11 -6.87 12.11 -3.06
C LEU A 11 -5.91 11.39 -2.10
N ALA A 12 -5.53 10.17 -2.48
CA ALA A 12 -4.47 9.39 -1.81
C ALA A 12 -3.53 8.79 -2.85
N PHE A 13 -2.30 8.51 -2.43
CA PHE A 13 -1.33 7.81 -3.27
C PHE A 13 -1.10 6.41 -2.72
N GLY A 14 -1.32 5.41 -3.57
CA GLY A 14 -1.17 4.01 -3.23
C GLY A 14 -0.07 3.34 -4.05
N ILE A 15 0.75 2.52 -3.38
CA ILE A 15 1.76 1.66 -4.00
C ILE A 15 1.43 0.22 -3.67
N ASP A 16 1.32 -0.62 -4.70
CA ASP A 16 1.19 -2.07 -4.61
C ASP A 16 2.56 -2.70 -4.87
N ILE A 17 3.16 -3.24 -3.83
CA ILE A 17 4.48 -3.87 -3.86
C ILE A 17 4.32 -5.37 -4.09
N GLY A 18 4.62 -5.81 -5.30
CA GLY A 18 4.58 -7.22 -5.68
C GLY A 18 5.95 -7.83 -5.91
N GLY A 19 6.04 -9.16 -5.91
CA GLY A 19 7.31 -9.88 -6.13
C GLY A 19 7.92 -9.72 -7.52
N SER A 20 7.14 -9.33 -8.54
CA SER A 20 7.60 -9.12 -9.91
C SER A 20 7.49 -7.68 -10.40
N GLY A 21 6.76 -6.84 -9.69
CA GLY A 21 6.57 -5.44 -10.08
C GLY A 21 5.88 -4.66 -8.99
N MET A 22 6.26 -3.40 -8.89
CA MET A 22 5.71 -2.41 -7.99
C MET A 22 4.87 -1.43 -8.82
N LYS A 23 3.66 -1.14 -8.40
CA LYS A 23 2.72 -0.29 -9.14
C LYS A 23 2.23 0.83 -8.24
N ALA A 24 2.05 2.00 -8.81
CA ALA A 24 1.52 3.13 -8.08
C ALA A 24 0.45 3.86 -8.88
N ALA A 25 -0.48 4.50 -8.17
CA ALA A 25 -1.48 5.39 -8.72
C ALA A 25 -2.03 6.34 -7.66
N ILE A 26 -2.60 7.45 -8.12
CA ILE A 26 -3.42 8.34 -7.30
C ILE A 26 -4.85 7.81 -7.31
N VAL A 27 -5.51 7.82 -6.17
CA VAL A 27 -6.87 7.31 -5.96
C VAL A 27 -7.75 8.42 -5.40
N ASP A 28 -8.96 8.54 -5.92
CA ASP A 28 -10.02 9.38 -5.35
C ASP A 28 -10.67 8.65 -4.16
N LEU A 29 -10.54 9.22 -2.96
CA LEU A 29 -11.05 8.63 -1.72
C LEU A 29 -12.58 8.72 -1.60
N ALA A 30 -13.27 9.51 -2.42
CA ALA A 30 -14.73 9.56 -2.41
C ALA A 30 -15.32 8.36 -3.19
N THR A 31 -14.66 7.94 -4.26
CA THR A 31 -15.16 6.90 -5.17
C THR A 31 -14.39 5.58 -5.08
N GLY A 32 -13.12 5.61 -4.67
CA GLY A 32 -12.19 4.48 -4.74
C GLY A 32 -11.63 4.23 -6.15
N GLU A 33 -11.91 5.12 -7.09
CA GLU A 33 -11.43 5.02 -8.47
C GLU A 33 -10.03 5.63 -8.63
N LEU A 34 -9.33 5.20 -9.68
CA LEU A 34 -8.03 5.76 -10.02
C LEU A 34 -8.20 7.19 -10.56
N ALA A 35 -7.46 8.14 -10.00
CA ALA A 35 -7.36 9.51 -10.45
C ALA A 35 -6.12 9.76 -11.34
N SER A 36 -5.27 8.74 -11.53
CA SER A 36 -4.15 8.76 -12.47
C SER A 36 -4.00 7.42 -13.16
N ASP A 37 -3.21 7.38 -14.25
CA ASP A 37 -2.73 6.11 -14.80
C ASP A 37 -1.87 5.37 -13.79
N ARG A 38 -1.90 4.03 -13.87
CA ARG A 38 -0.97 3.19 -13.11
C ARG A 38 0.41 3.24 -13.76
N TYR A 39 1.40 3.56 -12.97
CA TYR A 39 2.79 3.41 -13.37
C TYR A 39 3.40 2.17 -12.70
N ARG A 40 4.16 1.38 -13.44
CA ARG A 40 4.75 0.12 -12.98
C ARG A 40 6.24 0.13 -13.22
N ILE A 41 6.99 -0.27 -12.19
CA ILE A 41 8.43 -0.57 -12.25
C ILE A 41 8.63 -2.03 -11.85
N ASP A 42 9.57 -2.72 -12.47
CA ASP A 42 9.91 -4.09 -12.09
C ASP A 42 10.50 -4.10 -10.66
N THR A 43 10.12 -5.10 -9.88
CA THR A 43 10.70 -5.30 -8.55
C THR A 43 12.18 -5.61 -8.68
N PRO A 44 13.08 -4.89 -7.97
CA PRO A 44 14.52 -5.12 -8.06
C PRO A 44 14.88 -6.53 -7.57
N GLN A 45 15.95 -7.07 -8.13
CA GLN A 45 16.48 -8.36 -7.70
C GLN A 45 17.96 -8.22 -7.33
N PRO A 46 18.34 -8.49 -6.07
CA PRO A 46 17.49 -8.91 -4.94
C PRO A 46 16.56 -7.79 -4.45
N ALA A 47 15.38 -8.17 -3.95
CA ALA A 47 14.35 -7.25 -3.46
C ALA A 47 14.64 -6.78 -2.02
N THR A 48 15.83 -6.22 -1.80
CA THR A 48 16.26 -5.74 -0.48
C THR A 48 15.54 -4.45 -0.08
N PRO A 49 15.44 -4.14 1.22
CA PRO A 49 14.83 -2.90 1.71
C PRO A 49 15.36 -1.63 1.02
N ALA A 50 16.68 -1.51 0.87
CA ALA A 50 17.31 -0.36 0.24
C ALA A 50 16.96 -0.25 -1.25
N ALA A 51 17.07 -1.35 -2.01
CA ALA A 51 16.75 -1.35 -3.44
C ALA A 51 15.26 -1.04 -3.70
N MET A 52 14.37 -1.51 -2.83
CA MET A 52 12.94 -1.21 -2.95
C MET A 52 12.60 0.22 -2.55
N ALA A 53 13.32 0.81 -1.59
CA ALA A 53 13.15 2.21 -1.24
C ALA A 53 13.46 3.15 -2.42
N GLU A 54 14.47 2.82 -3.24
CA GLU A 54 14.80 3.55 -4.47
C GLU A 54 13.65 3.50 -5.47
N VAL A 55 13.04 2.33 -5.68
CA VAL A 55 11.89 2.18 -6.59
C VAL A 55 10.66 2.91 -6.07
N VAL A 56 10.41 2.86 -4.76
CA VAL A 56 9.31 3.62 -4.14
C VAL A 56 9.49 5.12 -4.36
N ALA A 57 10.72 5.63 -4.23
CA ALA A 57 11.03 7.04 -4.50
C ALA A 57 10.77 7.41 -5.97
N GLU A 58 11.17 6.56 -6.92
CA GLU A 58 10.93 6.77 -8.35
C GLU A 58 9.42 6.78 -8.68
N LEU A 59 8.63 5.89 -8.07
CA LEU A 59 7.17 5.87 -8.25
C LEU A 59 6.50 7.15 -7.75
N VAL A 60 6.94 7.67 -6.61
CA VAL A 60 6.44 8.92 -6.02
C VAL A 60 6.83 10.13 -6.88
N GLU A 61 8.09 10.17 -7.35
CA GLU A 61 8.60 11.22 -8.23
C GLU A 61 7.85 11.24 -9.57
N HIS A 62 7.63 10.08 -10.19
CA HIS A 62 6.88 9.96 -11.45
C HIS A 62 5.49 10.60 -11.39
N HIS A 63 4.80 10.49 -10.25
CA HIS A 63 3.47 11.08 -10.05
C HIS A 63 3.53 12.49 -9.46
N GLU A 64 4.72 13.04 -9.26
CA GLU A 64 4.94 14.33 -8.60
C GLU A 64 4.15 14.43 -7.28
N TRP A 65 4.01 13.30 -6.57
CA TRP A 65 3.18 13.21 -5.38
C TRP A 65 3.86 13.86 -4.18
N THR A 66 3.07 14.63 -3.44
CA THR A 66 3.47 15.20 -2.15
C THR A 66 2.37 14.91 -1.13
N GLY A 67 2.71 14.31 -0.03
CA GLY A 67 1.77 13.93 1.04
C GLY A 67 1.99 12.50 1.50
N THR A 68 1.04 11.98 2.26
CA THR A 68 1.09 10.62 2.80
C THR A 68 1.01 9.57 1.68
N VAL A 69 1.77 8.49 1.83
CA VAL A 69 1.82 7.35 0.91
C VAL A 69 1.35 6.09 1.62
N GLY A 70 0.41 5.37 1.02
CA GLY A 70 0.00 4.04 1.46
C GLY A 70 0.68 2.96 0.63
N CYS A 71 1.24 1.92 1.28
CA CYS A 71 1.89 0.80 0.61
C CYS A 71 1.23 -0.52 1.00
N ALA A 72 0.80 -1.30 0.00
CA ALA A 72 0.45 -2.70 0.17
C ALA A 72 1.70 -3.57 0.00
N PHE A 73 1.96 -4.50 0.92
CA PHE A 73 3.21 -5.25 1.01
C PHE A 73 2.95 -6.76 1.14
N PRO A 74 3.70 -7.63 0.43
CA PRO A 74 3.44 -9.07 0.38
C PRO A 74 4.00 -9.83 1.60
N ALA A 75 3.78 -9.31 2.79
CA ALA A 75 4.20 -9.92 4.05
C ALA A 75 3.26 -9.53 5.20
N VAL A 76 3.37 -10.20 6.32
CA VAL A 76 2.70 -9.76 7.56
C VAL A 76 3.34 -8.46 8.03
N VAL A 77 2.53 -7.43 8.20
CA VAL A 77 2.97 -6.12 8.70
C VAL A 77 2.20 -5.79 9.98
N ARG A 78 2.92 -5.37 11.02
CA ARG A 78 2.33 -4.95 12.30
C ARG A 78 2.98 -3.65 12.75
N ASN A 79 2.16 -2.59 12.83
CA ASN A 79 2.64 -1.24 13.18
C ASN A 79 3.86 -0.81 12.34
N GLY A 80 3.81 -1.04 11.03
CA GLY A 80 4.89 -0.71 10.10
C GLY A 80 6.06 -1.68 10.08
N VAL A 81 6.10 -2.69 10.99
CA VAL A 81 7.20 -3.66 11.06
C VAL A 81 6.85 -4.94 10.29
N VAL A 82 7.76 -5.41 9.45
CA VAL A 82 7.62 -6.63 8.67
C VAL A 82 7.87 -7.86 9.55
N GLY A 83 6.84 -8.68 9.71
CA GLY A 83 6.87 -9.86 10.59
C GLY A 83 7.09 -11.20 9.87
N SER A 84 7.17 -11.20 8.54
CA SER A 84 7.46 -12.41 7.74
C SER A 84 8.14 -12.05 6.43
N ALA A 85 8.87 -13.01 5.84
CA ALA A 85 9.58 -12.82 4.57
C ALA A 85 9.39 -14.00 3.60
N ALA A 86 8.24 -14.70 3.67
CA ALA A 86 8.01 -15.92 2.90
C ALA A 86 8.02 -15.72 1.37
N ASN A 87 7.69 -14.53 0.89
CA ASN A 87 7.57 -14.20 -0.54
C ASN A 87 8.42 -12.98 -0.95
N ILE A 88 9.38 -12.60 -0.12
CA ILE A 88 10.27 -11.46 -0.33
C ILE A 88 11.65 -11.80 0.25
N ASP A 89 12.65 -10.94 0.03
CA ASP A 89 14.00 -11.11 0.57
C ASP A 89 14.00 -11.20 2.11
N ASP A 90 14.76 -12.14 2.67
CA ASP A 90 14.82 -12.38 4.13
C ASP A 90 15.33 -11.16 4.92
N SER A 91 16.04 -10.24 4.27
CA SER A 91 16.50 -8.98 4.88
C SER A 91 15.36 -8.04 5.31
N TRP A 92 14.13 -8.33 4.92
CA TRP A 92 12.95 -7.59 5.37
C TRP A 92 12.47 -7.95 6.77
N LEU A 93 12.86 -9.11 7.29
CA LEU A 93 12.38 -9.56 8.58
C LEU A 93 12.77 -8.56 9.68
N GLU A 94 11.76 -8.14 10.46
CA GLU A 94 11.87 -7.14 11.55
C GLU A 94 12.29 -5.71 11.10
N VAL A 95 12.24 -5.42 9.81
CA VAL A 95 12.44 -4.06 9.30
C VAL A 95 11.20 -3.22 9.62
N ASP A 96 11.42 -2.03 10.20
CA ASP A 96 10.43 -0.97 10.29
C ASP A 96 10.32 -0.28 8.91
N ALA A 97 9.40 -0.78 8.10
CA ALA A 97 9.23 -0.36 6.72
C ALA A 97 8.55 1.01 6.60
N ASP A 98 7.66 1.36 7.54
CA ASP A 98 7.08 2.71 7.61
C ASP A 98 8.18 3.75 7.79
N LYS A 99 9.09 3.50 8.74
CA LYS A 99 10.22 4.38 9.00
C LYS A 99 11.20 4.44 7.82
N LEU A 100 11.57 3.27 7.27
CA LEU A 100 12.49 3.19 6.13
C LEU A 100 12.01 4.03 4.95
N PHE A 101 10.75 3.84 4.55
CA PHE A 101 10.22 4.57 3.41
C PHE A 101 9.90 6.03 3.73
N THR A 102 9.48 6.35 4.96
CA THR A 102 9.32 7.73 5.41
C THR A 102 10.63 8.52 5.31
N GLU A 103 11.73 7.92 5.73
CA GLU A 103 13.07 8.54 5.63
C GLU A 103 13.49 8.69 4.15
N ALA A 104 13.27 7.67 3.31
CA ALA A 104 13.62 7.70 1.89
C ALA A 104 12.83 8.76 1.11
N LEU A 105 11.54 8.93 1.42
CA LEU A 105 10.66 9.85 0.70
C LEU A 105 10.60 11.25 1.32
N SER A 106 11.07 11.44 2.54
CA SER A 106 10.78 12.64 3.36
C SER A 106 9.28 12.95 3.45
N ALA A 107 8.45 11.90 3.42
CA ALA A 107 7.00 11.94 3.47
C ALA A 107 6.47 10.78 4.33
N GLN A 108 5.34 10.96 5.01
CA GLN A 108 4.78 9.92 5.85
C GLN A 108 4.34 8.72 5.00
N VAL A 109 4.78 7.52 5.40
CA VAL A 109 4.40 6.27 4.75
C VAL A 109 3.68 5.37 5.76
N HIS A 110 2.65 4.69 5.30
CA HIS A 110 1.95 3.65 6.03
C HIS A 110 1.94 2.37 5.21
N MET A 111 2.44 1.30 5.80
CA MET A 111 2.49 0.00 5.18
C MET A 111 1.48 -0.95 5.80
N ILE A 112 0.81 -1.73 4.95
CA ILE A 112 -0.17 -2.74 5.34
C ILE A 112 0.06 -4.01 4.51
N ASN A 113 -0.35 -5.16 5.01
CA ASN A 113 -0.36 -6.39 4.20
C ASN A 113 -1.24 -6.22 2.95
N ASP A 114 -0.86 -6.86 1.84
CA ASP A 114 -1.54 -6.75 0.54
C ASP A 114 -2.98 -7.29 0.55
N ALA A 115 -3.24 -8.41 1.25
CA ALA A 115 -4.57 -8.96 1.40
C ALA A 115 -5.45 -8.10 2.31
N ASP A 116 -4.88 -7.53 3.37
CA ASP A 116 -5.56 -6.59 4.25
C ASP A 116 -5.93 -5.30 3.48
N ALA A 117 -5.01 -4.78 2.66
CA ALA A 117 -5.28 -3.62 1.80
C ALA A 117 -6.41 -3.89 0.81
N ALA A 118 -6.39 -5.06 0.15
CA ALA A 118 -7.46 -5.47 -0.77
C ALA A 118 -8.80 -5.60 -0.05
N GLY A 119 -8.82 -6.20 1.15
CA GLY A 119 -10.02 -6.32 1.96
C GLY A 119 -10.57 -4.96 2.42
N LEU A 120 -9.72 -4.02 2.82
CA LEU A 120 -10.12 -2.66 3.14
C LEU A 120 -10.80 -1.96 1.96
N ALA A 121 -10.26 -2.13 0.75
CA ALA A 121 -10.85 -1.57 -0.47
C ALA A 121 -12.24 -2.15 -0.73
N GLU A 122 -12.43 -3.48 -0.59
CA GLU A 122 -13.71 -4.14 -0.77
C GLU A 122 -14.76 -3.74 0.30
N VAL A 123 -14.32 -3.56 1.55
CA VAL A 123 -15.19 -3.10 2.65
C VAL A 123 -15.60 -1.65 2.45
N ARG A 124 -14.71 -0.81 1.92
CA ARG A 124 -14.98 0.61 1.73
C ARG A 124 -15.76 0.91 0.45
N TYR A 125 -15.40 0.28 -0.66
CA TYR A 125 -15.88 0.65 -2.00
C TYR A 125 -16.50 -0.52 -2.78
N GLY A 126 -16.22 -1.77 -2.38
CA GLY A 126 -16.56 -2.97 -3.14
C GLY A 126 -17.79 -3.72 -2.60
N VAL A 127 -17.79 -5.04 -2.84
CA VAL A 127 -18.92 -5.95 -2.55
C VAL A 127 -19.20 -6.12 -1.07
N ALA A 128 -18.24 -5.81 -0.20
CA ALA A 128 -18.36 -5.90 1.26
C ALA A 128 -18.80 -4.58 1.92
N ARG A 129 -19.06 -3.54 1.11
CA ARG A 129 -19.55 -2.27 1.61
C ARG A 129 -20.87 -2.45 2.36
N ASP A 130 -21.01 -1.80 3.52
CA ASP A 130 -22.21 -1.82 4.38
C ASP A 130 -22.59 -3.24 4.87
N ARG A 131 -21.66 -4.21 4.86
CA ARG A 131 -21.86 -5.53 5.44
C ARG A 131 -21.56 -5.52 6.93
N ALA A 132 -22.56 -5.85 7.75
CA ALA A 132 -22.38 -6.09 9.17
C ALA A 132 -21.89 -7.53 9.42
N GLY A 133 -21.30 -7.74 10.60
CA GLY A 133 -20.78 -9.02 11.03
C GLY A 133 -19.37 -9.31 10.50
N VAL A 134 -19.06 -10.56 10.25
CA VAL A 134 -17.73 -11.01 9.85
C VAL A 134 -17.61 -11.08 8.33
N VAL A 135 -16.63 -10.38 7.77
CA VAL A 135 -16.23 -10.45 6.37
C VAL A 135 -14.82 -11.01 6.30
N MET A 136 -14.62 -12.06 5.53
CA MET A 136 -13.30 -12.62 5.24
C MET A 136 -12.95 -12.34 3.77
N MET A 137 -11.81 -11.69 3.57
CA MET A 137 -11.18 -11.54 2.26
C MET A 137 -10.15 -12.64 2.08
N LEU A 138 -10.16 -13.29 0.93
CA LEU A 138 -9.13 -14.26 0.54
C LEU A 138 -8.54 -13.85 -0.80
N THR A 139 -7.22 -13.82 -0.88
CA THR A 139 -6.48 -13.60 -2.13
C THR A 139 -5.77 -14.88 -2.54
N PHE A 140 -5.84 -15.22 -3.82
CA PHE A 140 -5.21 -16.40 -4.41
C PHE A 140 -4.24 -15.94 -5.50
N GLY A 141 -2.95 -16.11 -5.26
CA GLY A 141 -1.87 -15.74 -6.18
C GLY A 141 -0.70 -16.71 -6.03
N THR A 142 0.52 -16.19 -5.92
CA THR A 142 1.72 -17.00 -5.59
C THR A 142 1.55 -17.71 -4.24
N GLY A 143 0.81 -17.07 -3.32
CA GLY A 143 0.39 -17.63 -2.04
C GLY A 143 -1.11 -17.39 -1.81
N ILE A 144 -1.57 -17.69 -0.61
CA ILE A 144 -2.92 -17.38 -0.14
C ILE A 144 -2.79 -16.31 0.95
N GLY A 145 -3.40 -15.15 0.71
CA GLY A 145 -3.54 -14.09 1.70
C GLY A 145 -4.95 -14.06 2.28
N SER A 146 -5.09 -13.52 3.48
CA SER A 146 -6.40 -13.33 4.12
C SER A 146 -6.44 -12.07 4.95
N GLY A 147 -7.57 -11.37 4.91
CA GLY A 147 -7.93 -10.28 5.82
C GLY A 147 -9.27 -10.58 6.48
N LEU A 148 -9.40 -10.32 7.77
CA LEU A 148 -10.63 -10.56 8.54
C LEU A 148 -11.16 -9.23 9.07
N PHE A 149 -12.43 -8.96 8.78
CA PHE A 149 -13.08 -7.71 9.17
C PHE A 149 -14.31 -8.02 10.03
N ILE A 150 -14.48 -7.24 11.09
CA ILE A 150 -15.65 -7.30 11.96
C ILE A 150 -16.34 -5.93 11.91
N ASP A 151 -17.58 -5.90 11.40
CA ASP A 151 -18.35 -4.67 11.20
C ASP A 151 -17.55 -3.58 10.43
N GLY A 152 -16.80 -4.01 9.42
CA GLY A 152 -16.00 -3.14 8.56
C GLY A 152 -14.63 -2.72 9.13
N VAL A 153 -14.22 -3.25 10.27
CA VAL A 153 -12.93 -2.97 10.92
C VAL A 153 -12.01 -4.20 10.79
N LEU A 154 -10.78 -3.98 10.32
CA LEU A 154 -9.71 -4.97 10.22
C LEU A 154 -9.16 -5.32 11.61
#